data_8b8593db74ac474d6bdf46a51843c232
#
_entry.id   8b8593db74ac474d6bdf46a51843c232
#
_cell.length_a   1.000
_cell.length_b   1.000
_cell.length_c   1.000
_cell.angle_alpha   90.00
_cell.angle_beta   90.00
_cell.angle_gamma   90.00
#
_symmetry.space_group_name_H-M   'P 1'
#
loop_
_entity.id
_entity.type
_entity.pdbx_description
1 polymer ?
#
loop_
_entity_poly.entity_id
_entity_poly.type
_entity_poly.pdbx_seq_one_letter_code
_entity_poly.pdbx_strand_id
1 'polypeptide(L)'
;MATRKQSGQVFTPHYLVCDILDVAGYYGDIILQKHIIDNSCGDGAFLQEIVQRYCTEYLKQSNNLQQLSQDLSTYIHGIELDPIAYNECIHNLNTIVAQYHLQQIEWDVRNTDALSVTDFDNRMDYVVGNPPYVRVHNLADNYANVKHFRFTQDGMTDLYLAFYEIGFGMLCQGGKLCYITPSSWINSLAGSILRQYICIQHNLVKLIDLEHYQPFDAMAYTMIALFEKGIRHEDFIYYTYIGDKHIIMSQECLRIEEVMIGNILYLADRKTLKDLRNIFLQKHKQIVQVKNGFATLADGVFISPHLPFTKYVIPVLKASTGKWSKALFPYTPQGVPLSHEQIFSDQAISEYLEKNKSYLLKGQSEQACPEWYLYGRTQALKDVCKDKYAINTIVIDTQSIKFEKVPSGAGVYSGLYILTEVDEDTLRSILYSEEFMQYVRSLRHYKSGGYYTFSSKELEQYINYKLDNYEDNSRTLFSID
;
A
#
# COMPACT_ATOMS: atom_id res chain seq x y z
N MET A 1 23.24 19.19 1.71
CA MET A 1 21.84 19.47 1.34
C MET A 1 21.21 18.16 0.93
N ALA A 2 20.29 17.61 1.73
CA ALA A 2 19.48 16.46 1.33
C ALA A 2 18.61 16.91 0.15
N THR A 3 18.56 16.12 -0.91
CA THR A 3 17.68 16.43 -2.05
C THR A 3 16.24 16.35 -1.57
N ARG A 4 15.32 17.19 -2.10
CA ARG A 4 13.86 17.20 -1.79
C ARG A 4 13.21 15.79 -1.78
N LYS A 5 13.77 14.83 -2.52
CA LYS A 5 13.37 13.41 -2.50
C LYS A 5 13.71 12.66 -1.19
N GLN A 6 14.65 13.15 -0.39
CA GLN A 6 15.06 12.48 0.86
C GLN A 6 14.18 12.89 2.06
N SER A 7 13.51 14.04 2.01
CA SER A 7 12.61 14.53 3.06
C SER A 7 11.17 14.00 2.96
N GLY A 8 10.81 13.31 1.86
CA GLY A 8 9.45 12.81 1.66
C GLY A 8 8.38 13.89 1.52
N GLN A 9 8.78 15.14 1.29
CA GLN A 9 7.84 16.24 1.06
C GLN A 9 7.09 16.04 -0.25
N VAL A 10 5.76 16.07 -0.16
CA VAL A 10 4.83 15.93 -1.27
C VAL A 10 3.87 17.11 -1.22
N PHE A 11 3.92 17.98 -2.24
CA PHE A 11 3.00 19.11 -2.33
C PHE A 11 1.60 18.65 -2.68
N THR A 12 0.63 19.08 -1.89
CA THR A 12 -0.79 18.73 -2.11
C THR A 12 -1.42 19.73 -3.08
N PRO A 13 -1.97 19.28 -4.22
CA PRO A 13 -2.67 20.17 -5.14
C PRO A 13 -3.85 20.88 -4.46
N HIS A 14 -4.08 22.14 -4.81
CA HIS A 14 -5.09 23.00 -4.15
C HIS A 14 -6.50 22.40 -4.15
N TYR A 15 -6.95 21.79 -5.28
CA TYR A 15 -8.26 21.12 -5.32
C TYR A 15 -8.40 20.02 -4.27
N LEU A 16 -7.32 19.27 -4.02
CA LEU A 16 -7.32 18.18 -3.04
C LEU A 16 -7.27 18.72 -1.60
N VAL A 17 -6.60 19.86 -1.38
CA VAL A 17 -6.67 20.59 -0.10
C VAL A 17 -8.11 21.00 0.19
N CYS A 18 -8.81 21.57 -0.81
CA CYS A 18 -10.24 21.95 -0.68
C CYS A 18 -11.11 20.74 -0.34
N ASP A 19 -10.94 19.63 -1.07
CA ASP A 19 -11.69 18.39 -0.83
C ASP A 19 -11.46 17.85 0.60
N ILE A 20 -10.21 17.85 1.09
CA ILE A 20 -9.86 17.35 2.43
C ILE A 20 -10.50 18.25 3.52
N LEU A 21 -10.45 19.57 3.37
CA LEU A 21 -11.07 20.49 4.30
C LEU A 21 -12.60 20.37 4.29
N ASP A 22 -13.21 20.14 3.13
CA ASP A 22 -14.64 19.87 3.01
C ASP A 22 -15.03 18.53 3.68
N VAL A 23 -14.22 17.49 3.50
CA VAL A 23 -14.40 16.21 4.18
C VAL A 23 -14.31 16.36 5.70
N ALA A 24 -13.38 17.18 6.19
CA ALA A 24 -13.21 17.50 7.62
C ALA A 24 -14.41 18.34 8.17
N GLY A 25 -15.17 18.98 7.29
CA GLY A 25 -16.25 19.90 7.67
C GLY A 25 -15.72 21.28 8.08
N TYR A 26 -14.54 21.68 7.56
CA TYR A 26 -13.96 23.00 7.83
C TYR A 26 -14.48 24.03 6.83
N TYR A 27 -15.74 24.43 6.97
CA TYR A 27 -16.42 25.43 6.14
C TYR A 27 -17.57 26.10 6.91
N GLY A 28 -18.01 27.27 6.41
CA GLY A 28 -19.08 28.05 7.03
C GLY A 28 -18.64 28.70 8.35
N ASP A 29 -19.58 29.26 9.06
CA ASP A 29 -19.33 30.01 10.29
C ASP A 29 -18.86 29.16 11.48
N ILE A 30 -19.10 27.85 11.41
CA ILE A 30 -18.69 26.91 12.47
C ILE A 30 -17.18 26.80 12.66
N ILE A 31 -16.37 27.29 11.70
CA ILE A 31 -14.91 27.27 11.79
C ILE A 31 -14.35 28.41 12.64
N LEU A 32 -15.14 29.45 12.88
CA LEU A 32 -14.70 30.62 13.65
C LEU A 32 -14.39 30.23 15.10
N GLN A 33 -13.28 30.70 15.61
CA GLN A 33 -12.78 30.41 16.96
C GLN A 33 -12.50 28.91 17.20
N LYS A 34 -12.23 28.15 16.14
CA LYS A 34 -11.81 26.76 16.20
C LYS A 34 -10.32 26.62 15.95
N HIS A 35 -9.65 25.92 16.86
CA HIS A 35 -8.23 25.61 16.70
C HIS A 35 -8.01 24.57 15.61
N ILE A 36 -7.22 24.92 14.60
CA ILE A 36 -6.85 24.02 13.52
C ILE A 36 -5.34 24.00 13.35
N ILE A 37 -4.78 22.82 13.12
CA ILE A 37 -3.35 22.64 12.87
C ILE A 37 -3.09 21.76 11.66
N ASP A 38 -2.08 22.16 10.86
CA ASP A 38 -1.34 21.28 9.98
C ASP A 38 0.03 21.02 10.60
N ASN A 39 0.24 19.78 11.07
CA ASN A 39 1.46 19.41 11.81
C ASN A 39 2.62 18.95 10.91
N SER A 40 2.52 19.17 9.61
CA SER A 40 3.55 18.96 8.57
C SER A 40 3.33 19.89 7.39
N CYS A 41 3.20 21.19 7.67
CA CYS A 41 2.56 22.15 6.78
C CYS A 41 3.31 22.47 5.48
N GLY A 42 4.58 22.08 5.35
CA GLY A 42 5.36 22.35 4.16
C GLY A 42 5.44 23.84 3.85
N ASP A 43 5.14 24.20 2.60
CA ASP A 43 5.01 25.57 2.12
C ASP A 43 3.67 26.24 2.48
N GLY A 44 2.84 25.56 3.27
CA GLY A 44 1.57 26.07 3.78
C GLY A 44 0.36 25.84 2.87
N ALA A 45 0.35 24.84 2.01
CA ALA A 45 -0.77 24.59 1.09
C ALA A 45 -2.13 24.49 1.81
N PHE A 46 -2.22 23.73 2.92
CA PHE A 46 -3.43 23.67 3.74
C PHE A 46 -3.69 24.98 4.48
N LEU A 47 -2.66 25.55 5.11
CA LEU A 47 -2.80 26.75 5.90
C LEU A 47 -3.29 27.95 5.08
N GLN A 48 -2.88 28.05 3.82
CA GLN A 48 -3.35 29.10 2.89
C GLN A 48 -4.86 29.03 2.69
N GLU A 49 -5.40 27.86 2.38
CA GLU A 49 -6.85 27.65 2.20
C GLU A 49 -7.61 27.84 3.52
N ILE A 50 -7.06 27.37 4.64
CA ILE A 50 -7.62 27.57 5.98
C ILE A 50 -7.77 29.06 6.29
N VAL A 51 -6.72 29.87 6.08
CA VAL A 51 -6.73 31.33 6.28
C VAL A 51 -7.76 32.00 5.38
N GLN A 52 -7.81 31.59 4.11
CA GLN A 52 -8.77 32.15 3.15
C GLN A 52 -10.21 31.86 3.55
N ARG A 53 -10.54 30.65 3.99
CA ARG A 53 -11.86 30.27 4.51
C ARG A 53 -12.18 31.06 5.77
N TYR A 54 -11.27 31.14 6.71
CA TYR A 54 -11.48 31.87 7.96
C TYR A 54 -11.77 33.35 7.73
N CYS A 55 -10.94 34.04 6.94
CA CYS A 55 -11.15 35.44 6.59
C CYS A 55 -12.49 35.66 5.89
N THR A 56 -12.83 34.79 4.93
CA THR A 56 -14.09 34.87 4.18
C THR A 56 -15.30 34.76 5.09
N GLU A 57 -15.30 33.79 6.00
CA GLU A 57 -16.43 33.60 6.94
C GLU A 57 -16.51 34.68 8.01
N TYR A 58 -15.37 35.11 8.55
CA TYR A 58 -15.31 36.19 9.52
C TYR A 58 -15.89 37.52 8.99
N LEU A 59 -15.48 37.90 7.76
CA LEU A 59 -15.87 39.14 7.13
C LEU A 59 -17.35 39.20 6.72
N LYS A 60 -18.06 38.07 6.67
CA LYS A 60 -19.53 38.06 6.56
C LYS A 60 -20.24 38.58 7.82
N GLN A 61 -19.58 38.48 8.98
CA GLN A 61 -20.15 38.78 10.28
C GLN A 61 -19.60 40.06 10.90
N SER A 62 -18.35 40.43 10.60
CA SER A 62 -17.63 41.52 11.23
C SER A 62 -16.59 42.15 10.30
N ASN A 63 -16.46 43.48 10.38
CA ASN A 63 -15.39 44.22 9.69
C ASN A 63 -14.23 44.60 10.64
N ASN A 64 -14.13 44.01 11.84
CA ASN A 64 -13.10 44.30 12.80
C ASN A 64 -11.81 43.58 12.42
N LEU A 65 -10.94 44.21 11.61
CA LEU A 65 -9.69 43.63 11.11
C LEU A 65 -8.69 43.36 12.24
N GLN A 66 -8.72 44.13 13.35
CA GLN A 66 -7.83 43.87 14.48
C GLN A 66 -8.19 42.55 15.16
N GLN A 67 -9.50 42.30 15.38
CA GLN A 67 -9.93 41.03 15.94
C GLN A 67 -9.64 39.86 14.98
N LEU A 68 -9.87 40.05 13.67
CA LEU A 68 -9.51 39.03 12.68
C LEU A 68 -8.03 38.67 12.73
N SER A 69 -7.14 39.68 12.80
CA SER A 69 -5.70 39.45 12.95
C SER A 69 -5.36 38.64 14.22
N GLN A 70 -6.02 38.96 15.34
CA GLN A 70 -5.84 38.23 16.60
C GLN A 70 -6.37 36.80 16.52
N ASP A 71 -7.51 36.60 15.87
CA ASP A 71 -8.10 35.27 15.67
C ASP A 71 -7.18 34.38 14.83
N LEU A 72 -6.62 34.90 13.73
CA LEU A 72 -5.70 34.14 12.86
C LEU A 72 -4.46 33.67 13.63
N SER A 73 -3.87 34.53 14.49
CA SER A 73 -2.73 34.13 15.31
C SER A 73 -3.09 33.19 16.46
N THR A 74 -4.37 33.18 16.90
CA THR A 74 -4.83 32.39 18.04
C THR A 74 -5.28 30.98 17.61
N TYR A 75 -5.95 30.86 16.48
CA TYR A 75 -6.68 29.64 16.12
C TYR A 75 -6.04 28.83 14.99
N ILE A 76 -5.09 29.42 14.25
CA ILE A 76 -4.42 28.74 13.11
C ILE A 76 -2.99 28.40 13.48
N HIS A 77 -2.65 27.10 13.38
CA HIS A 77 -1.37 26.57 13.83
C HIS A 77 -0.69 25.76 12.73
N GLY A 78 0.64 25.69 12.77
CA GLY A 78 1.41 24.86 11.85
C GLY A 78 2.73 24.38 12.46
N ILE A 79 3.24 23.27 11.96
CA ILE A 79 4.58 22.77 12.28
C ILE A 79 5.27 22.37 10.97
N GLU A 80 6.50 22.82 10.78
CA GLU A 80 7.34 22.43 9.65
C GLU A 80 8.81 22.26 10.10
N LEU A 81 9.40 21.13 9.72
CA LEU A 81 10.78 20.80 10.07
C LEU A 81 11.79 21.53 9.18
N ASP A 82 11.50 21.62 7.87
CA ASP A 82 12.40 22.27 6.91
C ASP A 82 12.29 23.79 7.01
N PRO A 83 13.39 24.52 7.39
CA PRO A 83 13.35 25.96 7.51
C PRO A 83 13.09 26.68 6.18
N ILE A 84 13.38 26.08 5.04
CA ILE A 84 13.09 26.68 3.74
C ILE A 84 11.59 26.66 3.49
N ALA A 85 10.94 25.50 3.63
CA ALA A 85 9.51 25.34 3.48
C ALA A 85 8.74 26.18 4.53
N TYR A 86 9.23 26.23 5.78
CA TYR A 86 8.68 27.11 6.81
C TYR A 86 8.68 28.59 6.38
N ASN A 87 9.80 29.11 5.85
CA ASN A 87 9.87 30.50 5.39
C ASN A 87 8.96 30.76 4.18
N GLU A 88 8.85 29.79 3.25
CA GLU A 88 7.90 29.84 2.14
C GLU A 88 6.46 29.89 2.67
N CYS A 89 6.13 29.06 3.66
CA CYS A 89 4.81 29.05 4.32
C CYS A 89 4.46 30.43 4.90
N ILE A 90 5.31 31.01 5.72
CA ILE A 90 5.08 32.35 6.30
C ILE A 90 4.91 33.41 5.22
N HIS A 91 5.72 33.38 4.16
CA HIS A 91 5.58 34.29 3.03
C HIS A 91 4.21 34.15 2.33
N ASN A 92 3.80 32.92 2.07
CA ASN A 92 2.53 32.61 1.42
C ASN A 92 1.34 33.07 2.25
N LEU A 93 1.35 32.82 3.56
CA LEU A 93 0.30 33.28 4.48
C LEU A 93 0.19 34.81 4.53
N ASN A 94 1.32 35.50 4.61
CA ASN A 94 1.34 36.98 4.58
C ASN A 94 0.83 37.53 3.26
N THR A 95 1.07 36.84 2.15
CA THR A 95 0.57 37.25 0.82
C THR A 95 -0.95 37.13 0.75
N ILE A 96 -1.55 36.10 1.37
CA ILE A 96 -3.01 35.93 1.40
C ILE A 96 -3.65 36.98 2.27
N VAL A 97 -3.17 37.22 3.50
CA VAL A 97 -3.81 38.18 4.40
C VAL A 97 -3.70 39.63 3.92
N ALA A 98 -2.69 39.96 3.09
CA ALA A 98 -2.59 41.26 2.44
C ALA A 98 -3.79 41.55 1.51
N GLN A 99 -4.41 40.53 0.90
CA GLN A 99 -5.61 40.69 0.08
C GLN A 99 -6.84 41.14 0.89
N TYR A 100 -6.82 40.87 2.20
CA TYR A 100 -7.86 41.29 3.16
C TYR A 100 -7.47 42.57 3.92
N HIS A 101 -6.45 43.31 3.45
CA HIS A 101 -5.94 44.52 4.08
C HIS A 101 -5.42 44.33 5.52
N LEU A 102 -5.07 43.08 5.87
CA LEU A 102 -4.40 42.78 7.13
C LEU A 102 -2.89 43.05 7.01
N GLN A 103 -2.33 43.56 8.09
CA GLN A 103 -0.88 43.73 8.21
C GLN A 103 -0.25 42.41 8.70
N GLN A 104 1.02 42.45 9.04
CA GLN A 104 1.77 41.30 9.50
C GLN A 104 1.08 40.62 10.71
N ILE A 105 0.83 39.31 10.55
CA ILE A 105 0.26 38.44 11.59
C ILE A 105 1.40 37.75 12.34
N GLU A 106 1.28 37.61 13.65
CA GLU A 106 2.15 36.70 14.44
C GLU A 106 1.58 35.27 14.32
N TRP A 107 2.06 34.55 13.33
CA TRP A 107 1.61 33.17 13.09
C TRP A 107 2.12 32.20 14.15
N ASP A 108 1.26 31.36 14.72
CA ASP A 108 1.69 30.19 15.51
C ASP A 108 2.05 29.03 14.60
N VAL A 109 3.02 29.28 13.69
CA VAL A 109 3.65 28.28 12.84
C VAL A 109 5.08 28.09 13.34
N ARG A 110 5.47 26.85 13.63
CA ARG A 110 6.73 26.55 14.33
C ARG A 110 7.69 25.80 13.41
N ASN A 111 8.93 26.30 13.31
CA ASN A 111 10.00 25.56 12.63
C ASN A 111 10.64 24.59 13.62
N THR A 112 10.10 23.37 13.72
CA THR A 112 10.54 22.34 14.66
C THR A 112 10.11 20.95 14.22
N ASP A 113 10.62 19.91 14.90
CA ASP A 113 10.22 18.52 14.67
C ASP A 113 8.88 18.21 15.38
N ALA A 114 7.84 17.92 14.60
CA ALA A 114 6.52 17.56 15.11
C ALA A 114 6.54 16.32 16.04
N LEU A 115 7.53 15.43 15.89
CA LEU A 115 7.70 14.27 16.76
C LEU A 115 7.98 14.63 18.23
N SER A 116 8.40 15.86 18.50
CA SER A 116 8.78 16.32 19.84
C SER A 116 7.81 17.34 20.45
N VAL A 117 6.78 17.78 19.70
CA VAL A 117 5.87 18.83 20.15
C VAL A 117 4.66 18.23 20.86
N THR A 118 4.41 18.68 22.10
CA THR A 118 3.28 18.25 22.94
C THR A 118 2.38 19.41 23.39
N ASP A 119 2.77 20.66 23.09
CA ASP A 119 2.05 21.86 23.53
C ASP A 119 0.62 21.98 22.97
N PHE A 120 0.37 21.28 21.87
CA PHE A 120 -0.95 21.24 21.22
C PHE A 120 -1.84 20.07 21.68
N ASP A 121 -1.35 19.21 22.58
CA ASP A 121 -2.08 18.04 23.03
C ASP A 121 -3.43 18.40 23.67
N ASN A 122 -4.48 17.70 23.22
CA ASN A 122 -5.86 17.88 23.64
C ASN A 122 -6.45 19.30 23.43
N ARG A 123 -5.94 20.05 22.44
CA ARG A 123 -6.34 21.44 22.21
C ARG A 123 -7.00 21.69 20.86
N MET A 124 -6.71 20.86 19.86
CA MET A 124 -7.14 21.14 18.48
C MET A 124 -8.54 20.63 18.19
N ASP A 125 -9.38 21.49 17.61
CA ASP A 125 -10.68 21.09 17.05
C ASP A 125 -10.48 20.34 15.72
N TYR A 126 -9.45 20.71 14.96
CA TYR A 126 -9.08 20.08 13.68
C TYR A 126 -7.59 19.84 13.58
N VAL A 127 -7.23 18.65 13.14
CA VAL A 127 -5.87 18.30 12.68
C VAL A 127 -5.99 17.84 11.25
N VAL A 128 -5.35 18.54 10.32
CA VAL A 128 -5.43 18.26 8.88
C VAL A 128 -4.03 18.20 8.28
N GLY A 129 -3.90 17.64 7.10
CA GLY A 129 -2.61 17.69 6.40
C GLY A 129 -2.32 16.46 5.55
N ASN A 130 -1.10 16.49 5.01
CA ASN A 130 -0.49 15.42 4.24
C ASN A 130 0.84 15.03 4.90
N PRO A 131 0.85 14.11 5.88
CA PRO A 131 2.05 13.68 6.59
C PRO A 131 3.12 13.09 5.67
N PRO A 132 4.42 13.19 6.01
CA PRO A 132 5.51 12.73 5.15
C PRO A 132 5.52 11.22 4.93
N TYR A 133 5.71 10.77 3.66
CA TYR A 133 5.75 9.37 3.23
C TYR A 133 7.19 8.84 3.21
N VAL A 134 7.81 8.69 4.36
CA VAL A 134 9.19 8.22 4.48
C VAL A 134 9.23 6.93 5.27
N ARG A 135 9.88 5.91 4.72
CA ARG A 135 10.15 4.68 5.46
C ARG A 135 11.14 4.97 6.57
N VAL A 136 10.81 4.56 7.78
CA VAL A 136 11.58 4.88 8.98
C VAL A 136 13.04 4.43 8.90
N HIS A 137 13.33 3.30 8.25
CA HIS A 137 14.72 2.84 8.08
C HIS A 137 15.58 3.73 7.15
N ASN A 138 14.96 4.67 6.40
CA ASN A 138 15.68 5.66 5.59
C ASN A 138 16.02 6.94 6.39
N LEU A 139 15.53 7.06 7.64
CA LEU A 139 15.69 8.24 8.49
C LEU A 139 16.99 8.25 9.29
N ALA A 140 17.98 7.44 8.94
CA ALA A 140 19.33 7.40 9.54
C ALA A 140 19.35 7.66 11.07
N ASP A 141 19.64 8.89 11.49
CA ASP A 141 19.84 9.28 12.90
C ASP A 141 18.53 9.41 13.70
N ASN A 142 17.37 9.63 13.04
CA ASN A 142 16.07 9.83 13.70
C ASN A 142 15.25 8.54 13.87
N TYR A 143 15.78 7.39 13.45
CA TYR A 143 15.07 6.12 13.54
C TYR A 143 14.63 5.77 14.97
N ALA A 144 15.48 6.03 15.96
CA ALA A 144 15.18 5.74 17.36
C ALA A 144 14.00 6.56 17.88
N ASN A 145 13.89 7.84 17.48
CA ASN A 145 12.81 8.73 17.91
C ASN A 145 11.44 8.27 17.43
N VAL A 146 11.35 7.72 16.22
CA VAL A 146 10.09 7.23 15.67
C VAL A 146 9.61 5.95 16.35
N LYS A 147 10.52 5.11 16.83
CA LYS A 147 10.18 3.84 17.50
C LYS A 147 9.53 4.00 18.88
N HIS A 148 9.47 5.21 19.44
CA HIS A 148 8.74 5.49 20.68
C HIS A 148 7.22 5.51 20.44
N PHE A 149 6.77 5.85 19.24
CA PHE A 149 5.36 5.88 18.92
C PHE A 149 4.77 4.46 18.82
N ARG A 150 3.63 4.27 19.43
CA ARG A 150 2.92 2.99 19.48
C ARG A 150 2.58 2.47 18.08
N PHE A 151 2.12 3.36 17.18
CA PHE A 151 1.69 2.97 15.84
C PHE A 151 2.85 2.60 14.90
N THR A 152 4.09 2.75 15.33
CA THR A 152 5.28 2.46 14.51
C THR A 152 6.03 1.20 14.94
N GLN A 153 5.49 0.39 15.83
CA GLN A 153 6.22 -0.73 16.43
C GLN A 153 6.21 -2.00 15.58
N ASP A 154 5.21 -2.18 14.72
CA ASP A 154 5.07 -3.35 13.89
C ASP A 154 5.66 -3.17 12.48
N GLY A 155 6.27 -4.22 11.95
CA GLY A 155 6.72 -4.31 10.56
C GLY A 155 7.75 -3.26 10.12
N MET A 156 7.84 -3.09 8.81
CA MET A 156 8.61 -2.00 8.18
C MET A 156 7.73 -0.75 8.13
N THR A 157 7.94 0.12 9.10
CA THR A 157 7.07 1.25 9.38
C THR A 157 7.39 2.47 8.51
N ASP A 158 6.35 3.26 8.24
CA ASP A 158 6.41 4.56 7.57
C ASP A 158 6.12 5.69 8.57
N LEU A 159 6.74 6.84 8.37
CA LEU A 159 6.67 7.98 9.30
C LEU A 159 5.23 8.50 9.49
N TYR A 160 4.38 8.46 8.46
CA TYR A 160 2.99 8.92 8.57
C TYR A 160 2.18 8.19 9.66
N LEU A 161 2.58 6.97 10.08
CA LEU A 161 1.93 6.26 11.17
C LEU A 161 2.18 6.94 12.53
N ALA A 162 3.39 7.51 12.75
CA ALA A 162 3.64 8.34 13.92
C ALA A 162 2.76 9.61 13.92
N PHE A 163 2.56 10.22 12.75
CA PHE A 163 1.70 11.40 12.60
C PHE A 163 0.23 11.12 12.94
N TYR A 164 -0.30 9.92 12.69
CA TYR A 164 -1.62 9.54 13.18
C TYR A 164 -1.68 9.58 14.72
N GLU A 165 -0.65 9.06 15.40
CA GLU A 165 -0.62 9.09 16.87
C GLU A 165 -0.51 10.51 17.42
N ILE A 166 0.37 11.33 16.84
CA ILE A 166 0.53 12.74 17.17
C ILE A 166 -0.78 13.50 16.93
N GLY A 167 -1.38 13.33 15.76
CA GLY A 167 -2.64 13.98 15.41
C GLY A 167 -3.78 13.63 16.38
N PHE A 168 -3.93 12.35 16.74
CA PHE A 168 -4.89 11.95 17.77
C PHE A 168 -4.55 12.54 19.16
N GLY A 169 -3.26 12.69 19.49
CA GLY A 169 -2.80 13.35 20.70
C GLY A 169 -3.24 14.82 20.77
N MET A 170 -3.05 15.55 19.68
CA MET A 170 -3.36 16.98 19.56
C MET A 170 -4.86 17.30 19.64
N LEU A 171 -5.74 16.38 19.19
CA LEU A 171 -7.18 16.63 19.19
C LEU A 171 -7.76 16.82 20.60
N CYS A 172 -8.65 17.79 20.77
CA CYS A 172 -9.58 17.84 21.88
C CYS A 172 -10.70 16.79 21.75
N GLN A 173 -11.54 16.65 22.76
CA GLN A 173 -12.71 15.77 22.70
C GLN A 173 -13.72 16.28 21.66
N GLY A 174 -14.14 15.43 20.74
CA GLY A 174 -14.97 15.79 19.58
C GLY A 174 -14.18 16.46 18.43
N GLY A 175 -12.87 16.61 18.60
CA GLY A 175 -12.00 17.12 17.53
C GLY A 175 -11.83 16.13 16.39
N LYS A 176 -11.53 16.62 15.19
CA LYS A 176 -11.49 15.87 13.94
C LYS A 176 -10.08 15.81 13.35
N LEU A 177 -9.62 14.62 12.99
CA LEU A 177 -8.40 14.39 12.23
C LEU A 177 -8.74 14.00 10.81
N CYS A 178 -8.24 14.74 9.83
CA CYS A 178 -8.44 14.45 8.42
C CYS A 178 -7.10 14.49 7.67
N TYR A 179 -6.56 13.32 7.38
CA TYR A 179 -5.28 13.18 6.66
C TYR A 179 -5.48 12.50 5.32
N ILE A 180 -4.63 12.89 4.36
CA ILE A 180 -4.32 12.06 3.20
C ILE A 180 -3.02 11.32 3.44
N THR A 181 -3.02 10.00 3.29
CA THR A 181 -1.85 9.14 3.56
C THR A 181 -1.80 7.97 2.59
N PRO A 182 -0.65 7.26 2.48
CA PRO A 182 -0.62 5.99 1.78
C PRO A 182 -1.69 5.03 2.29
N SER A 183 -2.38 4.35 1.37
CA SER A 183 -3.45 3.40 1.70
C SER A 183 -2.94 2.10 2.34
N SER A 184 -1.63 1.87 2.34
CA SER A 184 -1.03 0.63 2.84
C SER A 184 -1.30 0.31 4.31
N TRP A 185 -1.71 1.28 5.12
CA TRP A 185 -2.06 1.02 6.52
C TRP A 185 -3.29 0.12 6.69
N ILE A 186 -4.16 -0.01 5.67
CA ILE A 186 -5.34 -0.89 5.76
C ILE A 186 -4.99 -2.38 5.68
N ASN A 187 -3.87 -2.77 5.04
CA ASN A 187 -3.54 -4.17 4.77
C ASN A 187 -2.10 -4.58 5.15
N SER A 188 -1.19 -3.64 5.40
CA SER A 188 0.19 -3.95 5.78
C SER A 188 0.33 -4.37 7.24
N LEU A 189 1.42 -5.08 7.57
CA LEU A 189 1.76 -5.38 8.96
C LEU A 189 2.03 -4.09 9.76
N ALA A 190 2.67 -3.10 9.16
CA ALA A 190 2.97 -1.83 9.80
C ALA A 190 1.71 -1.07 10.27
N GLY A 191 0.59 -1.20 9.56
CA GLY A 191 -0.68 -0.58 9.93
C GLY A 191 -1.49 -1.33 11.00
N SER A 192 -1.00 -2.48 11.51
CA SER A 192 -1.76 -3.36 12.40
C SER A 192 -2.27 -2.68 13.67
N ILE A 193 -1.41 -1.89 14.32
CA ILE A 193 -1.73 -1.22 15.59
C ILE A 193 -2.71 -0.07 15.37
N LEU A 194 -2.57 0.69 14.27
CA LEU A 194 -3.54 1.72 13.90
C LEU A 194 -4.92 1.11 13.65
N ARG A 195 -5.00 -0.02 12.90
CA ARG A 195 -6.28 -0.71 12.69
C ARG A 195 -6.92 -1.21 13.98
N GLN A 196 -6.12 -1.78 14.90
CA GLN A 196 -6.60 -2.17 16.23
C GLN A 196 -7.13 -0.98 17.03
N TYR A 197 -6.42 0.16 16.98
CA TYR A 197 -6.88 1.38 17.61
C TYR A 197 -8.23 1.83 17.06
N ILE A 198 -8.40 1.85 15.74
CA ILE A 198 -9.66 2.20 15.07
C ILE A 198 -10.80 1.26 15.51
N CYS A 199 -10.53 -0.06 15.58
CA CYS A 199 -11.51 -1.05 16.05
C CYS A 199 -11.93 -0.84 17.51
N ILE A 200 -11.01 -0.42 18.37
CA ILE A 200 -11.30 -0.19 19.79
C ILE A 200 -12.05 1.13 19.98
N GLN A 201 -11.61 2.18 19.32
CA GLN A 201 -12.17 3.51 19.48
C GLN A 201 -13.45 3.74 18.70
N HIS A 202 -13.68 3.04 17.60
CA HIS A 202 -14.79 3.27 16.66
C HIS A 202 -14.88 4.74 16.21
N ASN A 203 -13.74 5.36 15.97
CA ASN A 203 -13.64 6.80 15.72
C ASN A 203 -13.52 7.16 14.24
N LEU A 204 -13.57 6.19 13.34
CA LEU A 204 -13.56 6.42 11.88
C LEU A 204 -14.94 6.92 11.43
N VAL A 205 -14.96 8.03 10.70
CA VAL A 205 -16.20 8.67 10.20
C VAL A 205 -16.34 8.52 8.70
N LYS A 206 -15.25 8.77 7.96
CA LYS A 206 -15.22 8.67 6.49
C LYS A 206 -13.89 8.10 6.03
N LEU A 207 -13.94 7.36 4.95
CA LEU A 207 -12.76 6.83 4.27
C LEU A 207 -12.94 7.00 2.76
N ILE A 208 -12.05 7.75 2.12
CA ILE A 208 -12.08 8.02 0.69
C ILE A 208 -10.85 7.39 0.07
N ASP A 209 -11.03 6.37 -0.74
CA ASP A 209 -9.95 5.71 -1.47
C ASP A 209 -9.74 6.38 -2.83
N LEU A 210 -8.52 6.82 -3.09
CA LEU A 210 -8.16 7.39 -4.38
C LEU A 210 -7.85 6.30 -5.42
N GLU A 211 -7.86 5.02 -5.03
CA GLU A 211 -7.62 3.86 -5.88
C GLU A 211 -6.36 4.02 -6.75
N HIS A 212 -6.53 4.00 -8.08
CA HIS A 212 -5.43 4.19 -9.02
C HIS A 212 -5.10 5.65 -9.33
N TYR A 213 -5.90 6.60 -8.84
CA TYR A 213 -5.59 8.01 -9.01
C TYR A 213 -4.41 8.42 -8.14
N GLN A 214 -3.38 8.94 -8.77
CA GLN A 214 -2.13 9.35 -8.13
C GLN A 214 -1.94 10.87 -8.32
N PRO A 215 -2.42 11.69 -7.37
CA PRO A 215 -2.31 13.15 -7.46
C PRO A 215 -0.89 13.67 -7.22
N PHE A 216 0.03 12.78 -6.82
CA PHE A 216 1.40 13.12 -6.46
C PHE A 216 2.40 12.45 -7.39
N ASP A 217 3.59 13.07 -7.56
CA ASP A 217 4.71 12.46 -8.27
C ASP A 217 5.31 11.22 -7.57
N ALA A 218 4.97 11.02 -6.30
CA ALA A 218 5.34 9.83 -5.54
C ALA A 218 4.47 8.63 -5.95
N MET A 219 5.10 7.47 -6.19
CA MET A 219 4.39 6.22 -6.49
C MET A 219 3.72 5.63 -5.24
N ALA A 220 2.75 6.35 -4.67
CA ALA A 220 1.97 5.91 -3.52
C ALA A 220 0.47 5.96 -3.88
N TYR A 221 -0.24 4.88 -3.59
CA TYR A 221 -1.70 4.87 -3.60
C TYR A 221 -2.17 5.44 -2.28
N THR A 222 -3.04 6.43 -2.32
CA THR A 222 -3.40 7.22 -1.14
C THR A 222 -4.89 7.14 -0.84
N MET A 223 -5.23 7.47 0.39
CA MET A 223 -6.60 7.61 0.86
C MET A 223 -6.72 8.79 1.82
N ILE A 224 -7.93 9.40 1.87
CA ILE A 224 -8.29 10.40 2.86
C ILE A 224 -9.09 9.70 3.95
N ALA A 225 -8.69 9.90 5.20
CA ALA A 225 -9.36 9.31 6.35
C ALA A 225 -9.77 10.42 7.33
N LEU A 226 -11.05 10.45 7.68
CA LEU A 226 -11.63 11.34 8.70
C LEU A 226 -11.93 10.55 9.95
N PHE A 227 -11.39 11.00 11.07
CA PHE A 227 -11.64 10.47 12.41
C PHE A 227 -12.18 11.55 13.33
N GLU A 228 -12.91 11.14 14.38
CA GLU A 228 -13.41 12.03 15.42
C GLU A 228 -13.06 11.50 16.81
N LYS A 229 -12.30 12.27 17.60
CA LYS A 229 -11.78 11.81 18.90
C LYS A 229 -12.87 11.76 19.96
N GLY A 230 -13.00 10.61 20.62
CA GLY A 230 -13.87 10.40 21.76
C GLY A 230 -15.35 10.29 21.44
N ILE A 231 -15.71 10.28 20.15
CA ILE A 231 -17.06 9.95 19.68
C ILE A 231 -17.00 8.58 19.05
N ARG A 232 -17.91 7.71 19.46
CA ARG A 232 -18.02 6.36 18.94
C ARG A 232 -19.03 6.32 17.81
N HIS A 233 -18.56 5.97 16.61
CA HIS A 233 -19.40 5.79 15.43
C HIS A 233 -19.67 4.28 15.22
N GLU A 234 -20.92 3.88 15.07
CA GLU A 234 -21.26 2.50 14.73
C GLU A 234 -20.90 2.20 13.28
N ASP A 235 -21.13 3.18 12.41
CA ASP A 235 -20.90 3.09 10.98
C ASP A 235 -19.94 4.21 10.52
N PHE A 236 -19.19 3.94 9.47
CA PHE A 236 -18.45 4.94 8.70
C PHE A 236 -18.86 4.90 7.23
N ILE A 237 -18.69 6.02 6.52
CA ILE A 237 -19.01 6.07 5.08
C ILE A 237 -17.75 5.87 4.26
N TYR A 238 -17.80 4.86 3.42
CA TYR A 238 -16.75 4.58 2.43
C TYR A 238 -17.09 5.26 1.11
N TYR A 239 -16.08 5.93 0.54
CA TYR A 239 -16.16 6.63 -0.73
C TYR A 239 -15.03 6.21 -1.65
N THR A 240 -15.24 6.36 -2.98
CA THR A 240 -14.18 6.36 -3.97
C THR A 240 -14.02 7.74 -4.59
N TYR A 241 -12.80 8.03 -5.07
CA TYR A 241 -12.45 9.31 -5.68
C TYR A 241 -12.30 9.15 -7.19
N ILE A 242 -13.09 9.93 -7.95
CA ILE A 242 -12.97 9.97 -9.42
C ILE A 242 -12.02 11.10 -9.80
N GLY A 243 -10.74 10.75 -10.01
CA GLY A 243 -9.65 11.70 -10.17
C GLY A 243 -9.84 12.71 -11.30
N ASP A 244 -10.23 12.26 -12.48
CA ASP A 244 -10.41 13.12 -13.66
C ASP A 244 -11.53 14.17 -13.51
N LYS A 245 -12.47 13.93 -12.59
CA LYS A 245 -13.64 14.78 -12.33
C LYS A 245 -13.58 15.46 -10.96
N HIS A 246 -12.61 15.14 -10.14
CA HIS A 246 -12.52 15.59 -8.74
C HIS A 246 -13.83 15.36 -7.95
N ILE A 247 -14.43 14.17 -8.13
CA ILE A 247 -15.71 13.81 -7.51
C ILE A 247 -15.49 12.73 -6.46
N ILE A 248 -16.00 12.97 -5.25
CA ILE A 248 -16.09 11.98 -4.19
C ILE A 248 -17.46 11.30 -4.30
N MET A 249 -17.45 9.97 -4.56
CA MET A 249 -18.67 9.17 -4.68
C MET A 249 -18.85 8.26 -3.47
N SER A 250 -19.98 8.39 -2.77
CA SER A 250 -20.36 7.46 -1.72
C SER A 250 -20.57 6.05 -2.31
N GLN A 251 -19.95 5.05 -1.68
CA GLN A 251 -20.08 3.65 -2.06
C GLN A 251 -20.97 2.90 -1.06
N GLU A 252 -20.56 2.85 0.20
CA GLU A 252 -21.24 2.06 1.22
C GLU A 252 -21.15 2.74 2.60
N CYS A 253 -22.16 2.49 3.43
CA CYS A 253 -22.12 2.74 4.87
C CYS A 253 -21.77 1.41 5.56
N LEU A 254 -20.58 1.32 6.15
CA LEU A 254 -19.97 0.08 6.64
C LEU A 254 -19.69 0.16 8.13
N ARG A 255 -19.74 -1.01 8.80
CA ARG A 255 -19.27 -1.15 10.19
C ARG A 255 -17.82 -1.59 10.22
N ILE A 256 -17.10 -1.14 11.22
CA ILE A 256 -15.68 -1.53 11.35
C ILE A 256 -15.54 -3.04 11.52
N GLU A 257 -16.47 -3.71 12.18
CA GLU A 257 -16.49 -5.17 12.34
C GLU A 257 -16.78 -5.90 11.03
N GLU A 258 -17.51 -5.30 10.10
CA GLU A 258 -17.82 -5.89 8.79
C GLU A 258 -16.59 -5.87 7.89
N VAL A 259 -15.78 -4.82 7.97
CA VAL A 259 -14.60 -4.63 7.11
C VAL A 259 -13.34 -5.26 7.67
N MET A 260 -13.25 -5.47 9.00
CA MET A 260 -12.11 -6.13 9.61
C MET A 260 -12.22 -7.65 9.47
N ILE A 261 -11.35 -8.22 8.67
CA ILE A 261 -11.25 -9.66 8.43
C ILE A 261 -9.84 -10.11 8.83
N GLY A 262 -9.74 -10.84 9.94
CA GLY A 262 -8.47 -11.06 10.61
C GLY A 262 -7.89 -9.73 11.11
N ASN A 263 -6.71 -9.37 10.64
CA ASN A 263 -6.07 -8.09 10.98
C ASN A 263 -5.90 -7.18 9.74
N ILE A 264 -6.78 -7.32 8.75
CA ILE A 264 -6.77 -6.53 7.51
C ILE A 264 -8.14 -5.86 7.35
N LEU A 265 -8.14 -4.61 6.89
CA LEU A 265 -9.34 -3.85 6.62
C LEU A 265 -9.65 -3.94 5.12
N TYR A 266 -10.78 -4.55 4.77
CA TYR A 266 -11.25 -4.71 3.40
C TYR A 266 -12.40 -3.73 3.12
N LEU A 267 -12.32 -3.05 1.99
CA LEU A 267 -13.32 -2.06 1.56
C LEU A 267 -14.02 -2.59 0.31
N ALA A 268 -15.24 -3.07 0.46
CA ALA A 268 -16.07 -3.62 -0.60
C ALA A 268 -17.54 -3.57 -0.19
N ASP A 269 -18.42 -3.91 -1.12
CA ASP A 269 -19.84 -4.13 -0.81
C ASP A 269 -20.03 -5.31 0.18
N ARG A 270 -21.17 -5.33 0.88
CA ARG A 270 -21.45 -6.34 1.93
C ARG A 270 -21.40 -7.77 1.43
N LYS A 271 -21.80 -8.03 0.17
CA LYS A 271 -21.75 -9.38 -0.41
C LYS A 271 -20.29 -9.83 -0.53
N THR A 272 -19.46 -9.00 -1.12
CA THR A 272 -18.02 -9.27 -1.28
C THR A 272 -17.32 -9.42 0.10
N LEU A 273 -17.67 -8.58 1.09
CA LEU A 273 -17.15 -8.72 2.45
C LEU A 273 -17.52 -10.05 3.10
N LYS A 274 -18.74 -10.55 2.88
CA LYS A 274 -19.17 -11.87 3.35
C LYS A 274 -18.35 -12.99 2.69
N ASP A 275 -18.13 -12.91 1.39
CA ASP A 275 -17.31 -13.87 0.67
C ASP A 275 -15.86 -13.87 1.14
N LEU A 276 -15.27 -12.70 1.34
CA LEU A 276 -13.92 -12.56 1.90
C LEU A 276 -13.81 -13.17 3.32
N ARG A 277 -14.82 -13.00 4.18
CA ARG A 277 -14.86 -13.67 5.49
C ARG A 277 -14.87 -15.18 5.36
N ASN A 278 -15.67 -15.72 4.45
CA ASN A 278 -15.69 -17.15 4.20
C ASN A 278 -14.34 -17.65 3.69
N ILE A 279 -13.72 -16.93 2.72
CA ILE A 279 -12.42 -17.29 2.16
C ILE A 279 -11.31 -17.28 3.23
N PHE A 280 -11.24 -16.26 4.07
CA PHE A 280 -10.09 -16.05 4.95
C PHE A 280 -10.24 -16.61 6.38
N LEU A 281 -11.46 -16.72 6.90
CA LEU A 281 -11.71 -17.13 8.29
C LEU A 281 -12.21 -18.55 8.44
N GLN A 282 -12.79 -19.14 7.39
CA GLN A 282 -13.21 -20.54 7.43
C GLN A 282 -12.07 -21.47 6.98
N LYS A 283 -12.12 -22.70 7.46
CA LYS A 283 -11.21 -23.75 6.99
C LYS A 283 -11.82 -24.42 5.77
N HIS A 284 -11.09 -24.40 4.68
CA HIS A 284 -11.44 -25.10 3.44
C HIS A 284 -10.57 -26.33 3.26
N LYS A 285 -11.10 -27.33 2.56
CA LYS A 285 -10.32 -28.50 2.14
C LYS A 285 -9.16 -28.02 1.26
N GLN A 286 -7.95 -28.51 1.54
CA GLN A 286 -6.78 -28.17 0.71
C GLN A 286 -6.76 -29.07 -0.52
N ILE A 287 -7.36 -28.59 -1.61
CA ILE A 287 -7.46 -29.29 -2.89
C ILE A 287 -6.33 -28.83 -3.83
N VAL A 288 -5.94 -27.56 -3.74
CA VAL A 288 -4.84 -26.99 -4.49
C VAL A 288 -3.73 -26.47 -3.56
N GLN A 289 -2.49 -26.45 -4.06
CA GLN A 289 -1.37 -25.79 -3.41
C GLN A 289 -0.78 -24.77 -4.39
N VAL A 290 -0.69 -23.50 -3.98
CA VAL A 290 -0.16 -22.41 -4.79
C VAL A 290 1.19 -21.95 -4.26
N LYS A 291 2.18 -21.87 -5.16
CA LYS A 291 3.55 -21.49 -4.80
C LYS A 291 4.12 -20.47 -5.76
N ASN A 292 5.14 -19.76 -5.27
CA ASN A 292 5.93 -18.87 -6.13
C ASN A 292 6.85 -19.70 -7.05
N GLY A 293 6.99 -19.25 -8.29
CA GLY A 293 7.98 -19.75 -9.20
C GLY A 293 9.42 -19.58 -8.65
N PHE A 294 10.37 -20.25 -9.22
CA PHE A 294 11.76 -20.09 -8.79
C PHE A 294 12.32 -18.70 -9.13
N ALA A 295 13.37 -18.31 -8.45
CA ALA A 295 14.05 -17.05 -8.66
C ALA A 295 15.56 -17.27 -8.74
N THR A 296 16.11 -17.06 -9.92
CA THR A 296 17.55 -17.19 -10.14
C THR A 296 18.34 -16.06 -9.50
N LEU A 297 17.74 -14.89 -9.37
CA LEU A 297 18.36 -13.59 -9.05
C LEU A 297 19.41 -13.14 -10.07
N ALA A 298 19.51 -13.87 -11.20
CA ALA A 298 20.40 -13.59 -12.32
C ALA A 298 19.79 -14.16 -13.63
N ASP A 299 18.52 -13.82 -13.91
CA ASP A 299 17.77 -14.37 -15.05
C ASP A 299 18.53 -14.21 -16.38
N GLY A 300 19.22 -13.07 -16.58
CA GLY A 300 20.00 -12.83 -17.80
C GLY A 300 21.16 -13.81 -18.04
N VAL A 301 21.62 -14.51 -16.99
CA VAL A 301 22.64 -15.56 -17.11
C VAL A 301 22.00 -16.94 -17.21
N PHE A 302 21.04 -17.24 -16.33
CA PHE A 302 20.48 -18.60 -16.24
C PHE A 302 19.40 -18.89 -17.28
N ILE A 303 18.70 -17.89 -17.82
CA ILE A 303 17.53 -18.07 -18.68
C ILE A 303 17.73 -17.41 -20.04
N SER A 304 17.73 -18.23 -21.11
CA SER A 304 17.83 -17.76 -22.49
C SER A 304 17.19 -18.79 -23.45
N PRO A 305 16.54 -18.34 -24.53
CA PRO A 305 16.12 -19.26 -25.58
C PRO A 305 17.32 -19.93 -26.31
N HIS A 306 18.48 -19.29 -26.23
CA HIS A 306 19.70 -19.68 -26.94
C HIS A 306 20.88 -19.92 -25.99
N LEU A 307 20.76 -20.95 -25.13
CA LEU A 307 21.90 -21.40 -24.33
C LEU A 307 22.91 -22.18 -25.21
N PRO A 308 24.22 -21.99 -25.05
CA PRO A 308 25.22 -22.62 -25.92
C PRO A 308 25.49 -24.11 -25.58
N PHE A 309 24.70 -24.72 -24.72
CA PHE A 309 24.77 -26.11 -24.26
C PHE A 309 23.37 -26.70 -24.09
N THR A 310 23.27 -28.01 -23.96
CA THR A 310 22.03 -28.74 -23.77
C THR A 310 21.94 -29.51 -22.46
N LYS A 311 23.12 -29.83 -21.88
CA LYS A 311 23.20 -30.53 -20.60
C LYS A 311 22.73 -29.60 -19.46
N TYR A 312 21.99 -30.14 -18.51
CA TYR A 312 21.41 -29.40 -17.38
C TYR A 312 20.49 -28.24 -17.80
N VAL A 313 19.87 -28.36 -18.98
CA VAL A 313 18.90 -27.37 -19.48
C VAL A 313 17.50 -27.91 -19.36
N ILE A 314 16.59 -27.11 -18.77
CA ILE A 314 15.17 -27.42 -18.70
C ILE A 314 14.35 -26.36 -19.44
N PRO A 315 13.18 -26.71 -19.99
CA PRO A 315 12.21 -25.70 -20.43
C PRO A 315 11.66 -24.93 -19.23
N VAL A 316 11.42 -23.62 -19.41
CA VAL A 316 10.86 -22.75 -18.37
C VAL A 316 9.81 -21.82 -18.96
N LEU A 317 8.72 -21.64 -18.22
CA LEU A 317 7.66 -20.70 -18.54
C LEU A 317 7.80 -19.44 -17.71
N LYS A 318 7.85 -18.27 -18.36
CA LYS A 318 7.70 -16.98 -17.70
C LYS A 318 6.23 -16.70 -17.49
N ALA A 319 5.69 -16.98 -16.30
CA ALA A 319 4.26 -16.87 -16.03
C ALA A 319 3.71 -15.46 -16.28
N SER A 320 4.48 -14.39 -15.99
CA SER A 320 4.06 -13.00 -16.23
C SER A 320 3.80 -12.66 -17.70
N THR A 321 4.39 -13.40 -18.65
CA THR A 321 4.24 -13.15 -20.09
C THR A 321 3.66 -14.32 -20.88
N GLY A 322 3.58 -15.52 -20.30
CA GLY A 322 3.22 -16.75 -21.00
C GLY A 322 4.27 -17.22 -22.03
N LYS A 323 5.52 -16.75 -21.92
CA LYS A 323 6.57 -17.09 -22.89
C LYS A 323 7.46 -18.19 -22.37
N TRP A 324 7.69 -19.20 -23.23
CA TRP A 324 8.63 -20.29 -22.99
C TRP A 324 10.06 -19.87 -23.29
N SER A 325 11.00 -20.39 -22.52
CA SER A 325 12.43 -20.24 -22.69
C SER A 325 13.15 -21.52 -22.22
N LYS A 326 14.46 -21.45 -22.12
CA LYS A 326 15.31 -22.52 -21.56
C LYS A 326 16.07 -21.95 -20.37
N ALA A 327 16.32 -22.78 -19.36
CA ALA A 327 17.15 -22.39 -18.23
C ALA A 327 18.27 -23.40 -17.98
N LEU A 328 19.47 -22.90 -17.71
CA LEU A 328 20.49 -23.72 -17.04
C LEU A 328 20.00 -24.03 -15.63
N PHE A 329 19.81 -25.30 -15.34
CA PHE A 329 19.25 -25.80 -14.07
C PHE A 329 20.29 -26.66 -13.35
N PRO A 330 21.19 -26.06 -12.53
CA PRO A 330 22.29 -26.75 -11.87
C PRO A 330 21.83 -27.58 -10.67
N TYR A 331 20.73 -28.34 -10.87
CA TYR A 331 20.09 -29.18 -9.86
C TYR A 331 19.67 -30.52 -10.48
N THR A 332 19.47 -31.51 -9.60
CA THR A 332 18.76 -32.74 -9.98
C THR A 332 17.27 -32.45 -10.26
N PRO A 333 16.53 -33.37 -10.92
CA PRO A 333 15.08 -33.23 -11.08
C PRO A 333 14.30 -33.01 -9.76
N GLN A 334 14.86 -33.43 -8.63
CA GLN A 334 14.30 -33.25 -7.29
C GLN A 334 14.74 -31.93 -6.62
N GLY A 335 15.48 -31.07 -7.35
CA GLY A 335 15.89 -29.76 -6.85
C GLY A 335 17.11 -29.79 -5.91
N VAL A 336 17.86 -30.89 -5.89
CA VAL A 336 19.11 -30.99 -5.10
C VAL A 336 20.24 -30.37 -5.92
N PRO A 337 21.08 -29.48 -5.34
CA PRO A 337 22.21 -28.88 -6.05
C PRO A 337 23.15 -29.93 -6.61
N LEU A 338 23.62 -29.72 -7.82
CA LEU A 338 24.72 -30.50 -8.42
C LEU A 338 26.06 -29.97 -7.90
N SER A 339 27.01 -30.85 -7.70
CA SER A 339 28.36 -30.45 -7.24
C SER A 339 29.10 -29.61 -8.29
N HIS A 340 30.07 -28.83 -7.83
CA HIS A 340 30.94 -28.05 -8.70
C HIS A 340 31.57 -28.95 -9.79
N GLU A 341 32.10 -30.12 -9.41
CA GLU A 341 32.68 -31.08 -10.39
C GLU A 341 31.66 -31.51 -11.45
N GLN A 342 30.40 -31.77 -11.06
CA GLN A 342 29.36 -32.19 -12.02
C GLN A 342 29.05 -31.09 -13.03
N ILE A 343 28.94 -29.84 -12.59
CA ILE A 343 28.60 -28.70 -13.46
C ILE A 343 29.80 -28.32 -14.34
N PHE A 344 30.99 -28.19 -13.75
CA PHE A 344 32.19 -27.71 -14.43
C PHE A 344 32.94 -28.81 -15.23
N SER A 345 32.49 -30.08 -15.15
CA SER A 345 32.93 -31.13 -16.04
C SER A 345 32.49 -30.95 -17.49
N ASP A 346 31.46 -30.17 -17.74
CA ASP A 346 31.02 -29.79 -19.08
C ASP A 346 31.75 -28.49 -19.48
N GLN A 347 32.58 -28.58 -20.50
CA GLN A 347 33.41 -27.44 -20.92
C GLN A 347 32.60 -26.23 -21.34
N ALA A 348 31.49 -26.41 -22.09
CA ALA A 348 30.68 -25.30 -22.57
C ALA A 348 29.96 -24.57 -21.40
N ILE A 349 29.48 -25.32 -20.39
CA ILE A 349 28.86 -24.75 -19.17
C ILE A 349 29.91 -24.04 -18.34
N SER A 350 31.11 -24.66 -18.18
CA SER A 350 32.22 -24.09 -17.43
C SER A 350 32.65 -22.74 -18.02
N GLU A 351 32.92 -22.68 -19.31
CA GLU A 351 33.31 -21.44 -20.01
C GLU A 351 32.20 -20.37 -19.90
N TYR A 352 30.94 -20.77 -20.04
CA TYR A 352 29.80 -19.86 -19.93
C TYR A 352 29.64 -19.26 -18.52
N LEU A 353 29.73 -20.09 -17.47
CA LEU A 353 29.63 -19.64 -16.09
C LEU A 353 30.81 -18.78 -15.68
N GLU A 354 32.06 -19.19 -16.03
CA GLU A 354 33.24 -18.38 -15.72
C GLU A 354 33.21 -17.00 -16.39
N LYS A 355 32.74 -16.92 -17.64
CA LYS A 355 32.50 -15.62 -18.32
C LYS A 355 31.52 -14.70 -17.56
N ASN A 356 30.52 -15.25 -16.86
CA ASN A 356 29.50 -14.52 -16.14
C ASN A 356 29.77 -14.44 -14.63
N LYS A 357 30.88 -14.97 -14.13
CA LYS A 357 31.20 -15.12 -12.70
C LYS A 357 31.18 -13.81 -11.94
N SER A 358 31.76 -12.75 -12.47
CA SER A 358 31.78 -11.44 -11.83
C SER A 358 30.38 -10.89 -11.59
N TYR A 359 29.46 -11.12 -12.52
CA TYR A 359 28.06 -10.73 -12.38
C TYR A 359 27.33 -11.57 -11.34
N LEU A 360 27.58 -12.88 -11.29
CA LEU A 360 26.96 -13.80 -10.34
C LEU A 360 27.46 -13.58 -8.92
N LEU A 361 28.75 -13.29 -8.74
CA LEU A 361 29.34 -12.98 -7.43
C LEU A 361 28.94 -11.63 -6.86
N LYS A 362 28.41 -10.71 -7.67
CA LYS A 362 27.95 -9.35 -7.22
C LYS A 362 28.97 -8.62 -6.35
N GLY A 363 30.27 -8.73 -6.68
CA GLY A 363 31.36 -8.10 -5.93
C GLY A 363 31.86 -8.88 -4.71
N GLN A 364 31.31 -10.06 -4.42
CA GLN A 364 31.81 -10.95 -3.38
C GLN A 364 32.96 -11.81 -3.91
N SER A 365 33.80 -12.34 -3.01
CA SER A 365 34.82 -13.34 -3.39
C SER A 365 34.18 -14.73 -3.55
N GLU A 366 34.80 -15.57 -4.34
CA GLU A 366 34.37 -16.98 -4.51
C GLU A 366 34.40 -17.75 -3.20
N GLN A 367 35.39 -17.47 -2.33
CA GLN A 367 35.44 -18.07 -0.99
C GLN A 367 34.26 -17.69 -0.12
N ALA A 368 33.70 -16.47 -0.29
CA ALA A 368 32.52 -16.03 0.42
C ALA A 368 31.21 -16.58 -0.16
N CYS A 369 31.24 -16.96 -1.45
CA CYS A 369 30.08 -17.50 -2.17
C CYS A 369 30.45 -18.73 -3.01
N PRO A 370 30.77 -19.87 -2.39
CA PRO A 370 31.31 -21.05 -3.13
C PRO A 370 30.29 -21.66 -4.10
N GLU A 371 29.01 -21.44 -3.87
CA GLU A 371 27.89 -21.92 -4.70
C GLU A 371 27.35 -20.85 -5.66
N TRP A 372 28.22 -19.92 -6.10
CA TRP A 372 27.88 -18.79 -6.96
C TRP A 372 27.19 -19.16 -8.28
N TYR A 373 27.34 -20.41 -8.73
CA TYR A 373 26.73 -20.98 -9.93
C TYR A 373 25.30 -21.52 -9.71
N LEU A 374 24.79 -21.46 -8.49
CA LEU A 374 23.41 -21.83 -8.15
C LEU A 374 22.46 -20.63 -8.17
N TYR A 375 21.18 -20.91 -8.13
CA TYR A 375 20.16 -19.86 -8.03
C TYR A 375 20.19 -19.19 -6.66
N GLY A 376 19.91 -17.90 -6.63
CA GLY A 376 19.90 -17.12 -5.39
C GLY A 376 18.76 -17.48 -4.44
N ARG A 377 17.76 -18.28 -4.88
CA ARG A 377 16.68 -18.82 -4.03
C ARG A 377 16.35 -20.23 -4.42
N THR A 378 16.09 -21.06 -3.40
CA THR A 378 15.85 -22.52 -3.57
C THR A 378 14.36 -22.88 -3.67
N GLN A 379 13.46 -21.92 -3.59
CA GLN A 379 12.02 -22.17 -3.71
C GLN A 379 11.67 -22.80 -5.07
N ALA A 380 10.65 -23.63 -5.11
CA ALA A 380 10.12 -24.28 -6.31
C ALA A 380 11.01 -25.30 -7.03
N LEU A 381 12.28 -25.44 -6.69
CA LEU A 381 13.21 -26.33 -7.39
C LEU A 381 12.75 -27.80 -7.35
N LYS A 382 12.26 -28.26 -6.19
CA LYS A 382 11.77 -29.63 -5.98
C LYS A 382 10.48 -29.98 -6.76
N ASP A 383 9.75 -28.97 -7.21
CA ASP A 383 8.50 -29.15 -7.92
C ASP A 383 8.65 -29.08 -9.45
N VAL A 384 9.89 -28.98 -9.95
CA VAL A 384 10.20 -29.05 -11.39
C VAL A 384 9.77 -30.43 -11.96
N CYS A 385 9.90 -31.50 -11.19
CA CYS A 385 9.50 -32.84 -11.57
C CYS A 385 7.97 -33.13 -11.50
N LYS A 386 7.13 -32.10 -11.25
CA LYS A 386 5.67 -32.27 -11.14
C LYS A 386 4.94 -31.53 -12.25
N ASP A 387 3.81 -32.09 -12.70
CA ASP A 387 2.84 -31.35 -13.49
C ASP A 387 2.24 -30.23 -12.65
N LYS A 388 1.98 -29.09 -13.28
CA LYS A 388 1.46 -27.89 -12.61
C LYS A 388 0.82 -26.92 -13.59
N TYR A 389 0.12 -25.94 -13.08
CA TYR A 389 -0.41 -24.83 -13.88
C TYR A 389 0.27 -23.52 -13.46
N ALA A 390 0.77 -22.76 -14.42
CA ALA A 390 1.34 -21.44 -14.16
C ALA A 390 0.31 -20.34 -14.31
N ILE A 391 0.43 -19.28 -13.49
CA ILE A 391 -0.42 -18.10 -13.57
C ILE A 391 0.38 -16.83 -13.27
N ASN A 392 0.08 -15.73 -14.01
CA ASN A 392 0.63 -14.40 -13.71
C ASN A 392 -0.04 -13.82 -12.44
N THR A 393 0.64 -12.89 -11.78
CA THR A 393 0.14 -12.26 -10.55
C THR A 393 -0.33 -10.82 -10.75
N ILE A 394 -0.11 -10.24 -11.92
CA ILE A 394 -0.48 -8.86 -12.23
C ILE A 394 -1.57 -8.92 -13.28
N VAL A 395 -2.76 -8.43 -12.91
CA VAL A 395 -3.99 -8.53 -13.73
C VAL A 395 -4.77 -7.22 -13.67
N ILE A 396 -5.54 -6.91 -14.72
CA ILE A 396 -6.44 -5.76 -14.78
C ILE A 396 -7.88 -6.21 -15.03
N ASP A 397 -8.03 -7.28 -15.80
CA ASP A 397 -9.29 -7.91 -16.20
C ASP A 397 -9.07 -9.41 -16.46
N THR A 398 -10.13 -10.13 -16.79
CA THR A 398 -10.06 -11.56 -17.10
C THR A 398 -9.21 -11.86 -18.32
N GLN A 399 -9.10 -10.95 -19.30
CA GLN A 399 -8.30 -11.14 -20.52
C GLN A 399 -6.79 -11.01 -20.25
N SER A 400 -6.42 -10.30 -19.21
CA SER A 400 -5.03 -10.13 -18.79
C SER A 400 -4.47 -11.36 -18.05
N ILE A 401 -5.32 -12.28 -17.64
CA ILE A 401 -4.94 -13.52 -16.96
C ILE A 401 -4.22 -14.44 -17.96
N LYS A 402 -3.05 -14.94 -17.55
CA LYS A 402 -2.25 -15.92 -18.28
C LYS A 402 -2.18 -17.18 -17.45
N PHE A 403 -2.80 -18.22 -17.91
CA PHE A 403 -2.89 -19.50 -17.23
C PHE A 403 -2.54 -20.61 -18.20
N GLU A 404 -1.53 -21.41 -17.88
CA GLU A 404 -0.96 -22.40 -18.80
C GLU A 404 -0.49 -23.64 -18.05
N LYS A 405 -0.75 -24.82 -18.64
CA LYS A 405 -0.25 -26.10 -18.14
C LYS A 405 1.24 -26.22 -18.38
N VAL A 406 1.97 -26.60 -17.35
CA VAL A 406 3.43 -26.79 -17.35
C VAL A 406 3.72 -28.25 -17.00
N PRO A 407 4.27 -29.04 -17.93
CA PRO A 407 4.52 -30.46 -17.72
C PRO A 407 5.66 -30.70 -16.73
N SER A 408 5.71 -31.89 -16.18
CA SER A 408 6.86 -32.40 -15.42
C SER A 408 8.16 -32.24 -16.22
N GLY A 409 9.24 -31.85 -15.56
CA GLY A 409 10.53 -31.52 -16.16
C GLY A 409 10.67 -30.07 -16.59
N ALA A 410 9.62 -29.26 -16.48
CA ALA A 410 9.65 -27.82 -16.79
C ALA A 410 9.51 -26.95 -15.54
N GLY A 411 10.13 -25.78 -15.57
CA GLY A 411 10.08 -24.81 -14.48
C GLY A 411 9.12 -23.64 -14.73
N VAL A 412 8.73 -22.95 -13.65
CA VAL A 412 7.94 -21.70 -13.69
C VAL A 412 8.72 -20.60 -12.99
N TYR A 413 8.81 -19.42 -13.60
CA TYR A 413 9.44 -18.24 -12.99
C TYR A 413 8.60 -16.97 -13.27
N SER A 414 8.85 -15.91 -12.50
CA SER A 414 8.17 -14.61 -12.64
C SER A 414 6.64 -14.72 -12.59
N GLY A 415 6.12 -15.44 -11.58
CA GLY A 415 4.70 -15.66 -11.31
C GLY A 415 4.49 -16.81 -10.32
N LEU A 416 3.27 -17.35 -10.30
CA LEU A 416 2.87 -18.45 -9.43
C LEU A 416 2.65 -19.74 -10.23
N TYR A 417 2.63 -20.86 -9.50
CA TYR A 417 2.15 -22.13 -10.03
C TYR A 417 1.25 -22.86 -9.03
N ILE A 418 0.35 -23.65 -9.57
CA ILE A 418 -0.67 -24.41 -8.85
C ILE A 418 -0.35 -25.90 -9.02
N LEU A 419 -0.25 -26.61 -7.90
CA LEU A 419 -0.17 -28.06 -7.83
C LEU A 419 -1.54 -28.62 -7.44
N THR A 420 -2.11 -29.49 -8.26
CA THR A 420 -3.44 -30.07 -8.05
C THR A 420 -3.70 -31.21 -9.02
N GLU A 421 -4.68 -32.07 -8.68
CA GLU A 421 -5.27 -33.07 -9.57
C GLU A 421 -6.56 -32.55 -10.25
N VAL A 422 -6.99 -31.32 -9.94
CA VAL A 422 -8.17 -30.70 -10.58
C VAL A 422 -7.85 -30.44 -12.06
N ASP A 423 -8.83 -30.72 -12.90
CA ASP A 423 -8.71 -30.53 -14.34
C ASP A 423 -8.58 -29.05 -14.73
N GLU A 424 -8.02 -28.83 -15.91
CA GLU A 424 -7.72 -27.48 -16.41
C GLU A 424 -9.00 -26.65 -16.64
N ASP A 425 -10.06 -27.25 -17.12
CA ASP A 425 -11.31 -26.55 -17.46
C ASP A 425 -12.00 -26.01 -16.20
N THR A 426 -12.01 -26.80 -15.14
CA THR A 426 -12.50 -26.37 -13.80
C THR A 426 -11.69 -25.20 -13.28
N LEU A 427 -10.35 -25.26 -13.31
CA LEU A 427 -9.51 -24.13 -12.87
C LEU A 427 -9.72 -22.89 -13.75
N ARG A 428 -9.83 -23.06 -15.05
CA ARG A 428 -10.13 -21.95 -15.97
C ARG A 428 -11.46 -21.29 -15.66
N SER A 429 -12.51 -22.07 -15.40
CA SER A 429 -13.83 -21.53 -15.05
C SER A 429 -13.80 -20.66 -13.80
N ILE A 430 -12.98 -21.03 -12.81
CA ILE A 430 -12.79 -20.26 -11.58
C ILE A 430 -11.97 -18.98 -11.85
N LEU A 431 -10.85 -19.10 -12.52
CA LEU A 431 -9.88 -18.02 -12.67
C LEU A 431 -10.29 -16.96 -13.70
N TYR A 432 -11.02 -17.33 -14.76
CA TYR A 432 -11.49 -16.40 -15.79
C TYR A 432 -12.89 -15.84 -15.49
N SER A 433 -13.36 -15.96 -14.24
CA SER A 433 -14.64 -15.42 -13.81
C SER A 433 -14.53 -13.94 -13.37
N GLU A 434 -15.61 -13.17 -13.54
CA GLU A 434 -15.68 -11.81 -13.00
C GLU A 434 -15.66 -11.82 -11.46
N GLU A 435 -16.13 -12.89 -10.82
CA GLU A 435 -16.04 -13.06 -9.37
C GLU A 435 -14.57 -13.12 -8.88
N PHE A 436 -13.69 -13.79 -9.64
CA PHE A 436 -12.26 -13.77 -9.33
C PHE A 436 -11.69 -12.36 -9.44
N MET A 437 -12.06 -11.62 -10.47
CA MET A 437 -11.60 -10.23 -10.63
C MET A 437 -12.15 -9.31 -9.52
N GLN A 438 -13.40 -9.48 -9.10
CA GLN A 438 -13.97 -8.77 -7.95
C GLN A 438 -13.19 -9.09 -6.67
N TYR A 439 -12.89 -10.36 -6.43
CA TYR A 439 -12.03 -10.79 -5.33
C TYR A 439 -10.66 -10.10 -5.38
N VAL A 440 -9.97 -10.14 -6.52
CA VAL A 440 -8.64 -9.52 -6.68
C VAL A 440 -8.67 -8.01 -6.45
N ARG A 441 -9.69 -7.31 -6.97
CA ARG A 441 -9.89 -5.87 -6.75
C ARG A 441 -10.11 -5.57 -5.26
N SER A 442 -10.84 -6.41 -4.56
CA SER A 442 -11.13 -6.22 -3.13
C SER A 442 -9.90 -6.38 -2.23
N LEU A 443 -8.84 -7.05 -2.67
CA LEU A 443 -7.55 -7.13 -1.96
C LEU A 443 -6.82 -5.79 -1.92
N ARG A 444 -7.10 -4.87 -2.84
CA ARG A 444 -6.51 -3.52 -2.95
C ARG A 444 -4.99 -3.50 -3.03
N HIS A 445 -4.43 -4.52 -3.65
CA HIS A 445 -3.01 -4.57 -3.96
C HIS A 445 -2.75 -3.92 -5.31
N TYR A 446 -2.75 -2.60 -5.32
CA TYR A 446 -2.62 -1.79 -6.52
C TYR A 446 -1.22 -1.90 -7.17
N LYS A 447 -1.20 -1.83 -8.51
CA LYS A 447 -0.01 -1.70 -9.35
C LYS A 447 -0.22 -0.60 -10.38
N SER A 448 0.87 0.03 -10.82
CA SER A 448 0.80 1.09 -11.83
C SER A 448 0.08 0.64 -13.11
N GLY A 449 -0.61 1.60 -13.77
CA GLY A 449 -1.35 1.32 -14.99
C GLY A 449 -2.71 0.66 -14.78
N GLY A 450 -3.33 0.77 -13.61
CA GLY A 450 -4.66 0.20 -13.32
C GLY A 450 -4.65 -1.28 -12.96
N TYR A 451 -3.47 -1.88 -12.79
CA TYR A 451 -3.33 -3.29 -12.46
C TYR A 451 -3.46 -3.57 -10.96
N TYR A 452 -3.84 -4.81 -10.66
CA TYR A 452 -3.89 -5.39 -9.32
C TYR A 452 -2.94 -6.58 -9.23
N THR A 453 -2.62 -6.98 -7.99
CA THR A 453 -1.82 -8.19 -7.74
C THR A 453 -2.40 -8.99 -6.58
N PHE A 454 -1.98 -10.25 -6.49
CA PHE A 454 -2.34 -11.17 -5.41
C PHE A 454 -1.15 -12.06 -5.06
N SER A 455 -1.11 -12.56 -3.84
CA SER A 455 -0.11 -13.51 -3.36
C SER A 455 -0.50 -14.96 -3.63
N SER A 456 0.46 -15.87 -3.47
CA SER A 456 0.19 -17.32 -3.56
C SER A 456 -0.83 -17.79 -2.53
N LYS A 457 -0.77 -17.25 -1.31
CA LYS A 457 -1.69 -17.61 -0.22
C LYS A 457 -3.13 -17.16 -0.53
N GLU A 458 -3.31 -15.94 -1.01
CA GLU A 458 -4.62 -15.39 -1.38
C GLU A 458 -5.25 -16.18 -2.52
N LEU A 459 -4.46 -16.50 -3.56
CA LEU A 459 -4.93 -17.34 -4.66
C LEU A 459 -5.31 -18.75 -4.21
N GLU A 460 -4.48 -19.37 -3.35
CA GLU A 460 -4.75 -20.69 -2.79
C GLU A 460 -6.06 -20.73 -1.99
N GLN A 461 -6.26 -19.74 -1.12
CA GLN A 461 -7.47 -19.63 -0.31
C GLN A 461 -8.72 -19.46 -1.18
N TYR A 462 -8.65 -18.59 -2.20
CA TYR A 462 -9.77 -18.38 -3.12
C TYR A 462 -10.16 -19.66 -3.90
N ILE A 463 -9.16 -20.32 -4.50
CA ILE A 463 -9.44 -21.53 -5.29
C ILE A 463 -10.00 -22.64 -4.41
N ASN A 464 -9.41 -22.88 -3.23
CA ASN A 464 -9.89 -23.89 -2.29
C ASN A 464 -11.32 -23.60 -1.81
N TYR A 465 -11.65 -22.32 -1.52
CA TYR A 465 -13.01 -21.91 -1.18
C TYR A 465 -14.01 -22.23 -2.33
N LYS A 466 -13.63 -21.92 -3.57
CA LYS A 466 -14.51 -22.18 -4.72
C LYS A 466 -14.71 -23.66 -4.95
N LEU A 467 -13.67 -24.47 -4.86
CA LEU A 467 -13.75 -25.91 -5.08
C LEU A 467 -14.55 -26.63 -3.98
N ASP A 468 -14.38 -26.23 -2.73
CA ASP A 468 -15.11 -26.79 -1.56
C ASP A 468 -16.63 -26.56 -1.73
N ASN A 469 -17.02 -25.36 -2.16
CA ASN A 469 -18.42 -25.04 -2.43
C ASN A 469 -19.00 -25.72 -3.69
N TYR A 470 -18.16 -26.08 -4.68
CA TYR A 470 -18.57 -26.85 -5.84
C TYR A 470 -18.97 -28.28 -5.46
N GLU A 471 -18.20 -28.93 -4.58
CA GLU A 471 -18.49 -30.28 -4.07
C GLU A 471 -19.81 -30.32 -3.26
N ASP A 472 -20.07 -29.29 -2.44
CA ASP A 472 -21.29 -29.22 -1.62
C ASP A 472 -22.55 -28.97 -2.47
N ASN A 473 -22.50 -28.12 -3.48
CA ASN A 473 -23.62 -27.88 -4.38
C ASN A 473 -23.95 -29.12 -5.26
N SER A 474 -22.92 -29.87 -5.67
CA SER A 474 -23.12 -31.11 -6.41
C SER A 474 -23.76 -32.20 -5.54
N ARG A 475 -23.40 -32.32 -4.26
CA ARG A 475 -24.02 -33.28 -3.33
C ARG A 475 -25.47 -32.95 -3.00
N THR A 476 -25.79 -31.65 -2.90
CA THR A 476 -27.17 -31.19 -2.60
C THR A 476 -28.12 -31.44 -3.77
N LEU A 477 -27.64 -31.43 -5.02
CA LEU A 477 -28.44 -31.74 -6.23
C LEU A 477 -28.69 -33.23 -6.39
N PHE A 478 -27.87 -34.12 -5.81
CA PHE A 478 -28.03 -35.56 -5.89
C PHE A 478 -28.73 -36.19 -4.66
N SER A 479 -29.12 -35.37 -3.65
CA SER A 479 -29.83 -35.82 -2.46
C SER A 479 -31.35 -35.55 -2.49
N ILE A 480 -31.90 -35.20 -3.65
CA ILE A 480 -33.34 -35.02 -3.88
C ILE A 480 -33.82 -36.06 -4.92
N ASP A 481 -33.61 -37.33 -4.59
CA ASP A 481 -34.30 -38.47 -5.24
C ASP A 481 -34.81 -39.44 -4.16
#